data_8be2838a67925e67e8a5a44fd08be3ab
#
_entry.id   8be2838a67925e67e8a5a44fd08be3ab
#
_cell.length_a   1.000
_cell.length_b   1.000
_cell.length_c   1.000
_cell.angle_alpha   90.00
_cell.angle_beta   90.00
_cell.angle_gamma   90.00
#
_symmetry.space_group_name_H-M   'P 1'
#
loop_
_entity.id
_entity.type
_entity.pdbx_description
1 polymer ?
#
loop_
_entity_poly.entity_id
_entity_poly.type
_entity_poly.pdbx_seq_one_letter_code
_entity_poly.pdbx_strand_id
1 'polypeptide(L)'
;MALKIIDHGTPEYQQMVKLRDDILRRPLGLGFSPQELEREKENMLIAAFEDEQMLGCCMLVEETPSIVRLRQMAVLNDLQGKGIGRALMNFAENLARDRGYKTMSMHARKNSAGFYE
;
A
#
# COMPACT_ATOMS: atom_id res chain seq x y z
N MET A 1 12.31 1.31 11.94
CA MET A 1 11.37 1.43 10.79
C MET A 1 10.24 2.38 11.17
N ALA A 2 9.96 3.34 10.30
CA ALA A 2 8.88 4.30 10.53
C ALA A 2 7.74 4.02 9.55
N LEU A 3 6.51 4.01 10.07
CA LEU A 3 5.31 3.85 9.26
C LEU A 3 4.57 5.19 9.26
N LYS A 4 4.16 5.67 8.09
CA LYS A 4 3.48 6.95 8.01
C LYS A 4 2.53 7.02 6.82
N ILE A 5 1.61 7.98 6.94
CA ILE A 5 0.69 8.32 5.86
C ILE A 5 1.41 9.29 4.93
N ILE A 6 1.27 9.08 3.63
CA ILE A 6 1.92 9.88 2.60
C ILE A 6 0.87 10.74 1.91
N ASP A 7 1.23 11.98 1.60
CA ASP A 7 0.36 12.86 0.83
C ASP A 7 0.61 12.67 -0.67
N HIS A 8 -0.46 12.69 -1.44
CA HIS A 8 -0.40 12.64 -2.88
C HIS A 8 0.31 13.89 -3.42
N GLY A 9 1.11 13.72 -4.46
CA GLY A 9 1.81 14.84 -5.07
C GLY A 9 3.12 15.23 -4.38
N THR A 10 3.63 14.41 -3.48
CA THR A 10 4.88 14.65 -2.77
C THR A 10 6.00 13.77 -3.33
N PRO A 11 7.28 14.08 -2.99
CA PRO A 11 8.38 13.18 -3.38
C PRO A 11 8.22 11.77 -2.83
N GLU A 12 7.65 11.62 -1.62
CA GLU A 12 7.37 10.30 -1.06
C GLU A 12 6.36 9.54 -1.90
N TYR A 13 5.37 10.24 -2.43
CA TYR A 13 4.41 9.60 -3.34
C TYR A 13 5.09 9.11 -4.60
N GLN A 14 6.04 9.86 -5.14
CA GLN A 14 6.80 9.44 -6.31
C GLN A 14 7.63 8.19 -6.02
N GLN A 15 8.23 8.11 -4.82
CA GLN A 15 8.93 6.90 -4.39
C GLN A 15 7.95 5.71 -4.31
N MET A 16 6.75 5.95 -3.80
CA MET A 16 5.72 4.93 -3.71
C MET A 16 5.32 4.39 -5.08
N VAL A 17 5.11 5.28 -6.04
CA VAL A 17 4.75 4.89 -7.41
C VAL A 17 5.87 4.06 -8.03
N LYS A 18 7.12 4.49 -7.85
CA LYS A 18 8.26 3.77 -8.39
C LYS A 18 8.38 2.37 -7.79
N LEU A 19 8.22 2.26 -6.48
CA LEU A 19 8.29 0.98 -5.80
C LEU A 19 7.18 0.04 -6.30
N ARG A 20 5.96 0.54 -6.41
CA ARG A 20 4.83 -0.23 -6.90
C ARG A 20 5.04 -0.67 -8.34
N ASP A 21 5.58 0.22 -9.18
CA ASP A 21 5.87 -0.12 -10.56
C ASP A 21 6.89 -1.24 -10.63
N ASP A 22 7.97 -1.13 -9.88
CA ASP A 22 9.05 -2.13 -9.90
C ASP A 22 8.56 -3.50 -9.40
N ILE A 23 7.73 -3.53 -8.38
CA ILE A 23 7.33 -4.78 -7.71
C ILE A 23 6.05 -5.37 -8.30
N LEU A 24 5.06 -4.54 -8.63
CA LEU A 24 3.73 -5.01 -8.98
C LEU A 24 3.41 -4.95 -10.46
N ARG A 25 3.97 -3.99 -11.20
CA ARG A 25 3.56 -3.74 -12.58
C ARG A 25 4.60 -4.13 -13.60
N ARG A 26 5.84 -3.73 -13.41
CA ARG A 26 6.91 -4.01 -14.36
C ARG A 26 7.10 -5.52 -14.62
N PRO A 27 7.07 -6.38 -13.59
CA PRO A 27 7.20 -7.82 -13.84
C PRO A 27 6.11 -8.40 -14.72
N LEU A 28 4.95 -7.70 -14.83
CA LEU A 28 3.84 -8.11 -15.67
C LEU A 28 3.81 -7.35 -17.00
N GLY A 29 4.81 -6.51 -17.27
CA GLY A 29 4.83 -5.67 -18.47
C GLY A 29 3.83 -4.52 -18.42
N LEU A 30 3.36 -4.15 -17.23
CA LEU A 30 2.38 -3.09 -17.05
C LEU A 30 3.05 -1.83 -16.47
N GLY A 31 2.30 -0.73 -16.48
CA GLY A 31 2.72 0.53 -15.87
C GLY A 31 1.52 1.25 -15.30
N PHE A 32 1.74 2.46 -14.81
CA PHE A 32 0.67 3.31 -14.29
C PHE A 32 0.42 4.46 -15.26
N SER A 33 -0.85 4.71 -15.60
CA SER A 33 -1.22 5.88 -16.38
C SER A 33 -1.35 7.11 -15.47
N PRO A 34 -1.16 8.32 -16.01
CA PRO A 34 -1.38 9.53 -15.22
C PRO A 34 -2.79 9.64 -14.65
N GLN A 35 -3.80 9.17 -15.39
CA GLN A 35 -5.18 9.17 -14.92
C GLN A 35 -5.38 8.24 -13.74
N GLU A 36 -4.73 7.09 -13.77
CA GLU A 36 -4.80 6.12 -12.68
C GLU A 36 -4.19 6.71 -11.40
N LEU A 37 -3.05 7.36 -11.52
CA LEU A 37 -2.37 7.96 -10.38
C LEU A 37 -3.15 9.16 -9.82
N GLU A 38 -3.77 9.94 -10.69
CA GLU A 38 -4.55 11.10 -10.26
C GLU A 38 -5.75 10.69 -9.39
N ARG A 39 -6.36 9.54 -9.69
CA ARG A 39 -7.48 9.04 -8.89
C ARG A 39 -7.07 8.65 -7.48
N GLU A 40 -5.79 8.41 -7.23
CA GLU A 40 -5.31 7.97 -5.92
C GLU A 40 -5.23 9.08 -4.89
N LYS A 41 -5.43 10.33 -5.28
CA LYS A 41 -5.38 11.45 -4.33
C LYS A 41 -6.46 11.38 -3.26
N GLU A 42 -7.52 10.62 -3.50
CA GLU A 42 -8.61 10.43 -2.54
C GLU A 42 -8.33 9.27 -1.58
N ASN A 43 -7.27 8.52 -1.81
CA ASN A 43 -7.00 7.31 -1.04
C ASN A 43 -6.01 7.59 0.09
N MET A 44 -6.01 6.69 1.08
CA MET A 44 -5.03 6.74 2.17
C MET A 44 -3.79 5.98 1.73
N LEU A 45 -2.68 6.69 1.65
CA LEU A 45 -1.41 6.14 1.15
C LEU A 45 -0.49 5.93 2.35
N ILE A 46 0.03 4.71 2.50
CA ILE A 46 0.80 4.30 3.67
C ILE A 46 2.14 3.74 3.22
N ALA A 47 3.21 4.11 3.92
CA ALA A 47 4.53 3.60 3.60
C ALA A 47 5.36 3.34 4.85
N ALA A 48 6.30 2.41 4.71
CA ALA A 48 7.30 2.10 5.72
C ALA A 48 8.66 2.59 5.23
N PHE A 49 9.39 3.26 6.10
CA PHE A 49 10.69 3.84 5.79
C PHE A 49 11.74 3.37 6.78
N GLU A 50 12.97 3.24 6.30
CA GLU A 50 14.16 3.18 7.12
C GLU A 50 15.01 4.37 6.69
N ASP A 51 15.17 5.34 7.59
CA ASP A 51 15.74 6.64 7.25
C ASP A 51 14.94 7.27 6.11
N GLU A 52 15.55 7.55 4.97
CA GLU A 52 14.86 8.15 3.83
C GLU A 52 14.46 7.14 2.77
N GLN A 53 14.77 5.85 3.00
CA GLN A 53 14.47 4.81 2.03
C GLN A 53 13.10 4.18 2.30
N MET A 54 12.26 4.14 1.29
CA MET A 54 10.98 3.44 1.37
C MET A 54 11.22 1.94 1.25
N LEU A 55 10.75 1.19 2.25
CA LEU A 55 10.90 -0.27 2.31
C LEU A 55 9.68 -0.98 1.75
N GLY A 56 8.52 -0.37 1.86
CA GLY A 56 7.27 -0.95 1.40
C GLY A 56 6.15 0.07 1.48
N CYS A 57 5.02 -0.26 0.89
CA CYS A 57 3.86 0.62 0.87
C CYS A 57 2.59 -0.17 0.68
N CYS A 58 1.46 0.49 0.93
CA CYS A 58 0.13 -0.01 0.60
C CYS A 58 -0.83 1.17 0.53
N MET A 59 -2.07 0.89 0.15
CA MET A 59 -3.07 1.92 -0.05
C MET A 59 -4.41 1.42 0.45
N LEU A 60 -5.19 2.30 1.08
CA LEU A 60 -6.57 2.00 1.47
C LEU A 60 -7.52 2.79 0.57
N VAL A 61 -8.45 2.08 -0.03
CA VAL A 61 -9.45 2.65 -0.94
C VAL A 61 -10.84 2.43 -0.35
N GLU A 62 -11.59 3.50 -0.14
CA GLU A 62 -12.95 3.38 0.37
C GLU A 62 -13.85 2.73 -0.69
N GLU A 63 -14.53 1.65 -0.30
CA GLU A 63 -15.55 1.03 -1.15
C GLU A 63 -16.94 1.50 -0.77
N THR A 64 -17.20 1.58 0.54
CA THR A 64 -18.44 2.14 1.09
C THR A 64 -18.05 2.93 2.34
N PRO A 65 -18.97 3.73 2.92
CA PRO A 65 -18.65 4.43 4.17
C PRO A 65 -18.21 3.54 5.33
N SER A 66 -18.48 2.24 5.26
CA SER A 66 -18.07 1.31 6.31
C SER A 66 -17.05 0.27 5.89
N ILE A 67 -16.71 0.20 4.59
CA ILE A 67 -15.77 -0.79 4.05
C ILE A 67 -14.65 -0.09 3.30
N VAL A 68 -13.42 -0.43 3.68
CA VAL A 68 -12.22 0.03 2.97
C VAL A 68 -11.46 -1.18 2.46
N ARG A 69 -10.81 -1.04 1.30
CA ARG A 69 -10.04 -2.12 0.70
C ARG A 69 -8.54 -1.81 0.75
N LEU A 70 -7.77 -2.79 1.21
CA LEU A 70 -6.30 -2.71 1.15
C LEU A 70 -5.85 -3.12 -0.25
N ARG A 71 -5.06 -2.25 -0.89
CA ARG A 71 -4.57 -2.49 -2.25
C ARG A 71 -3.13 -2.07 -2.41
N GLN A 72 -2.51 -2.53 -3.49
CA GLN A 72 -1.19 -2.09 -3.94
C GLN A 72 -0.11 -2.29 -2.88
N MET A 73 -0.16 -3.42 -2.16
CA MET A 73 0.90 -3.79 -1.21
C MET A 73 2.17 -4.14 -1.98
N ALA A 74 3.24 -3.43 -1.70
CA ALA A 74 4.54 -3.69 -2.32
C ALA A 74 5.63 -3.57 -1.27
N VAL A 75 6.56 -4.52 -1.27
CA VAL A 75 7.71 -4.54 -0.36
C VAL A 75 8.94 -4.82 -1.21
N LEU A 76 10.06 -4.15 -0.91
CA LEU A 76 11.32 -4.39 -1.62
C LEU A 76 11.64 -5.88 -1.62
N ASN A 77 12.15 -6.38 -2.76
CA ASN A 77 12.41 -7.81 -2.93
C ASN A 77 13.31 -8.40 -1.85
N ASP A 78 14.36 -7.67 -1.48
CA ASP A 78 15.32 -8.15 -0.49
C ASP A 78 14.73 -8.21 0.92
N LEU A 79 13.60 -7.55 1.14
CA LEU A 79 13.00 -7.42 2.45
C LEU A 79 11.69 -8.19 2.60
N GLN A 80 11.29 -8.91 1.56
CA GLN A 80 10.09 -9.73 1.63
C GLN A 80 10.30 -10.87 2.64
N GLY A 81 9.26 -11.16 3.43
CA GLY A 81 9.35 -12.17 4.47
C GLY A 81 9.95 -11.68 5.78
N LYS A 82 10.27 -10.40 5.90
CA LYS A 82 10.88 -9.84 7.12
C LYS A 82 9.89 -9.03 7.98
N GLY A 83 8.61 -9.18 7.72
CA GLY A 83 7.57 -8.57 8.56
C GLY A 83 7.15 -7.18 8.17
N ILE A 84 7.71 -6.61 7.09
CA ILE A 84 7.35 -5.24 6.66
C ILE A 84 5.92 -5.19 6.17
N GLY A 85 5.50 -6.16 5.35
CA GLY A 85 4.13 -6.24 4.88
C GLY A 85 3.13 -6.39 6.01
N ARG A 86 3.47 -7.20 7.01
CA ARG A 86 2.62 -7.36 8.20
C ARG A 86 2.50 -6.06 8.97
N ALA A 87 3.61 -5.32 9.12
CA ALA A 87 3.60 -4.04 9.81
C ALA A 87 2.73 -3.02 9.07
N LEU A 88 2.83 -3.00 7.74
CA LEU A 88 1.98 -2.16 6.91
C LEU A 88 0.51 -2.52 7.07
N MET A 89 0.21 -3.82 7.06
CA MET A 89 -1.16 -4.29 7.20
C MET A 89 -1.75 -3.92 8.57
N ASN A 90 -0.97 -4.09 9.64
CA ASN A 90 -1.40 -3.71 10.99
C ASN A 90 -1.65 -2.20 11.09
N PHE A 91 -0.77 -1.41 10.50
CA PHE A 91 -0.94 0.05 10.47
C PHE A 91 -2.21 0.43 9.71
N ALA A 92 -2.44 -0.21 8.56
CA ALA A 92 -3.63 0.04 7.75
C ALA A 92 -4.90 -0.32 8.50
N GLU A 93 -4.90 -1.44 9.21
CA GLU A 93 -6.03 -1.88 10.02
C GLU A 93 -6.37 -0.86 11.11
N ASN A 94 -5.36 -0.40 11.83
CA ASN A 94 -5.56 0.61 12.87
C ASN A 94 -6.05 1.92 12.29
N LEU A 95 -5.49 2.35 11.15
CA LEU A 95 -5.93 3.56 10.48
C LEU A 95 -7.39 3.45 10.02
N ALA A 96 -7.76 2.32 9.45
CA ALA A 96 -9.13 2.09 9.00
C ALA A 96 -10.10 2.17 10.18
N ARG A 97 -9.74 1.55 11.30
CA ARG A 97 -10.55 1.59 12.51
C ARG A 97 -10.69 3.00 13.04
N ASP A 98 -9.59 3.76 13.07
CA ASP A 98 -9.59 5.15 13.54
C ASP A 98 -10.45 6.05 12.66
N ARG A 99 -10.56 5.73 11.36
CA ARG A 99 -11.38 6.50 10.42
C ARG A 99 -12.83 6.05 10.40
N GLY A 100 -13.22 5.09 11.24
CA GLY A 100 -14.61 4.66 11.39
C GLY A 100 -15.04 3.53 10.46
N TYR A 101 -14.14 2.94 9.70
CA TYR A 101 -14.48 1.78 8.87
C TYR A 101 -14.64 0.56 9.75
N LYS A 102 -15.61 -0.27 9.42
CA LYS A 102 -15.93 -1.48 10.19
C LYS A 102 -15.26 -2.72 9.58
N THR A 103 -14.92 -2.67 8.30
CA THR A 103 -14.36 -3.82 7.60
C THR A 103 -13.22 -3.35 6.70
N MET A 104 -12.12 -4.08 6.73
CA MET A 104 -11.04 -3.91 5.76
C MET A 104 -10.97 -5.17 4.91
N SER A 105 -11.32 -5.03 3.63
CA SER A 105 -11.23 -6.15 2.68
C SER A 105 -9.89 -6.11 1.96
N MET A 106 -9.49 -7.25 1.42
CA MET A 106 -8.27 -7.33 0.65
C MET A 106 -8.37 -8.50 -0.33
N HIS A 107 -7.68 -8.36 -1.47
CA HIS A 107 -7.57 -9.43 -2.44
C HIS A 107 -6.19 -10.04 -2.35
N ALA A 108 -6.14 -11.34 -2.06
CA ALA A 108 -4.89 -12.08 -2.04
C ALA A 108 -4.71 -12.82 -3.35
N ARG A 109 -3.47 -12.85 -3.86
CA ARG A 109 -3.13 -13.79 -4.92
C ARG A 109 -3.08 -15.18 -4.31
N LYS A 110 -3.31 -16.21 -5.11
CA LYS A 110 -3.33 -17.59 -4.59
C LYS A 110 -2.08 -17.96 -3.83
N ASN A 111 -0.92 -17.48 -4.28
CA ASN A 111 0.35 -17.81 -3.66
C ASN A 111 0.66 -16.98 -2.41
N SER A 112 -0.20 -16.04 -2.06
CA SER A 112 -0.02 -15.22 -0.85
C SER A 112 -1.26 -15.23 0.03
N ALA A 113 -2.15 -16.20 -0.18
CA ALA A 113 -3.43 -16.28 0.53
C ALA A 113 -3.25 -16.31 2.04
N GLY A 114 -2.31 -17.09 2.54
CA GLY A 114 -2.07 -17.18 3.98
C GLY A 114 -1.54 -15.90 4.60
N PHE A 115 -1.12 -14.95 3.80
CA PHE A 115 -0.60 -13.67 4.29
C PHE A 115 -1.70 -12.61 4.35
N TYR A 116 -2.63 -12.63 3.40
CA TYR A 116 -3.62 -11.56 3.25
C TYR A 116 -5.01 -11.89 3.79
N GLU A 117 -5.21 -13.07 4.27
CA GLU A 117 -6.50 -13.48 4.82
C GLU A 117 -6.80 -12.92 6.20
#